data_5a97367a5e781931c59b723db1fd3a83
#
_entry.id   5a97367a5e781931c59b723db1fd3a83
#
_cell.length_a   1.000
_cell.length_b   1.000
_cell.length_c   1.000
_cell.angle_alpha   90.00
_cell.angle_beta   90.00
_cell.angle_gamma   90.00
#
_symmetry.space_group_name_H-M   'P 1'
#
loop_
_entity.id
_entity.type
_entity.pdbx_description
1 polymer ?
#
loop_
_entity_poly.entity_id
_entity_poly.type
_entity_poly.pdbx_seq_one_letter_code
_entity_poly.pdbx_strand_id
1 'polypeptide(L)'
;MIYQKEVFTAPCPYPLHRLGTPERLLFFDIETTGLSAGKSSLYLIGALSFDGSQWKLVQWMAQRFLEEEQVLRAFTAYCAEYDTLVHFNGDTFDIPFLKACAGQYNLSMPFDQMNSIDLLKQIRPLKSLLSLENLKLKTIERFLKIDREDQYTGGELISVYKTYTNHQSEELKHLLLLHNAEDLKNLPPLLSVLFYKDLSECKLTVLSCVQTEDTLQIACQLAFAVPKDTCFSLSSASFHLEADHLDVTFPLYTGKLRYFYPNYREYYYLPLEDYAIHKKVAQFVDPAHRKKATAKTAYTWQEGCYLPLPAGKKAVSELTLSGETIPVLREEYSSRDCYILFQPERAFLEAYLQLFLQTMSR
;
A
#
# COMPACT_ATOMS: atom_id res chain seq x y z
N MET A 1 -10.63 11.23 -36.63
CA MET A 1 -10.04 11.18 -35.29
C MET A 1 -9.59 12.58 -34.88
N ILE A 2 -9.93 13.00 -33.67
CA ILE A 2 -9.43 14.22 -33.03
C ILE A 2 -8.10 13.88 -32.35
N TYR A 3 -7.14 14.79 -32.49
CA TYR A 3 -5.88 14.79 -31.75
C TYR A 3 -5.78 16.12 -30.99
N GLN A 4 -5.61 16.02 -29.67
CA GLN A 4 -5.41 17.18 -28.81
C GLN A 4 -4.13 17.01 -28.00
N LYS A 5 -3.37 18.10 -27.88
CA LYS A 5 -2.15 18.13 -27.06
C LYS A 5 -2.19 19.37 -26.18
N GLU A 6 -1.87 19.20 -24.92
CA GLU A 6 -1.74 20.26 -23.93
C GLU A 6 -0.43 20.10 -23.18
N VAL A 7 0.23 21.20 -22.84
CA VAL A 7 1.41 21.21 -21.96
C VAL A 7 1.09 22.10 -20.78
N PHE A 8 1.35 21.61 -19.58
CA PHE A 8 1.01 22.32 -18.36
C PHE A 8 1.97 21.96 -17.20
N THR A 9 1.91 22.73 -16.14
CA THR A 9 2.61 22.42 -14.89
C THR A 9 1.60 22.00 -13.84
N ALA A 10 1.90 20.91 -13.12
CA ALA A 10 1.10 20.45 -11.99
C ALA A 10 2.03 19.97 -10.88
N PRO A 11 1.63 20.12 -9.61
CA PRO A 11 2.38 19.57 -8.50
C PRO A 11 2.38 18.03 -8.57
N CYS A 12 3.54 17.45 -8.36
CA CYS A 12 3.71 16.01 -8.15
C CYS A 12 4.57 15.81 -6.89
N PRO A 13 3.95 15.78 -5.70
CA PRO A 13 4.69 15.70 -4.44
C PRO A 13 5.43 14.38 -4.29
N TYR A 14 4.93 13.31 -4.92
CA TYR A 14 5.56 11.99 -4.86
C TYR A 14 6.72 11.89 -5.85
N PRO A 15 7.89 11.40 -5.41
CA PRO A 15 9.07 11.31 -6.27
C PRO A 15 8.89 10.30 -7.40
N LEU A 16 8.75 10.76 -8.64
CA LEU A 16 8.51 9.91 -9.82
C LEU A 16 9.59 8.82 -10.02
N HIS A 17 10.85 9.10 -9.62
CA HIS A 17 11.94 8.11 -9.71
C HIS A 17 11.70 6.83 -8.90
N ARG A 18 10.76 6.83 -7.94
CA ARG A 18 10.32 5.61 -7.23
C ARG A 18 9.43 4.71 -8.09
N LEU A 19 8.85 5.23 -9.15
CA LEU A 19 8.03 4.49 -10.10
C LEU A 19 8.85 4.00 -11.31
N GLY A 20 9.95 4.66 -11.63
CA GLY A 20 10.82 4.38 -12.77
C GLY A 20 11.58 5.64 -13.21
N THR A 21 12.12 5.64 -14.42
CA THR A 21 12.72 6.83 -15.03
C THR A 21 11.60 7.81 -15.37
N PRO A 22 11.55 9.03 -14.79
CA PRO A 22 10.40 9.93 -14.90
C PRO A 22 9.96 10.20 -16.34
N GLU A 23 10.89 10.41 -17.25
CA GLU A 23 10.63 10.73 -18.67
C GLU A 23 10.16 9.53 -19.48
N ARG A 24 10.25 8.32 -18.90
CA ARG A 24 9.81 7.06 -19.51
C ARG A 24 8.55 6.48 -18.91
N LEU A 25 7.92 7.22 -17.97
CA LEU A 25 6.61 6.90 -17.42
C LEU A 25 5.53 7.41 -18.36
N LEU A 26 4.58 6.54 -18.70
CA LEU A 26 3.37 6.88 -19.44
C LEU A 26 2.14 6.62 -18.58
N PHE A 27 1.51 7.68 -18.13
CA PHE A 27 0.19 7.60 -17.51
C PHE A 27 -0.84 7.52 -18.64
N PHE A 28 -1.83 6.65 -18.51
CA PHE A 28 -2.90 6.54 -19.51
C PHE A 28 -4.22 6.13 -18.91
N ASP A 29 -5.28 6.47 -19.61
CA ASP A 29 -6.67 6.14 -19.29
C ASP A 29 -7.47 6.03 -20.57
N ILE A 30 -8.53 5.19 -20.61
CA ILE A 30 -9.36 4.97 -21.77
C ILE A 30 -10.84 5.19 -21.49
N GLU A 31 -11.56 5.63 -22.54
CA GLU A 31 -13.00 5.75 -22.51
C GLU A 31 -13.64 4.81 -23.54
N THR A 32 -14.65 4.09 -23.10
CA THR A 32 -15.30 3.05 -23.89
C THR A 32 -16.83 3.15 -23.84
N THR A 33 -17.51 2.56 -24.80
CA THR A 33 -18.97 2.54 -24.81
C THR A 33 -19.58 1.41 -23.95
N GLY A 34 -18.77 0.73 -23.16
CA GLY A 34 -19.17 -0.32 -22.24
C GLY A 34 -17.99 -1.17 -21.81
N LEU A 35 -18.22 -2.14 -20.93
CA LEU A 35 -17.17 -2.88 -20.22
C LEU A 35 -16.56 -4.06 -21.00
N SER A 36 -17.08 -4.43 -22.17
CA SER A 36 -16.64 -5.61 -22.92
C SER A 36 -16.14 -5.22 -24.31
N ALA A 37 -14.86 -5.37 -24.59
CA ALA A 37 -14.26 -5.07 -25.89
C ALA A 37 -14.92 -5.78 -27.11
N GLY A 38 -15.53 -6.97 -26.90
CA GLY A 38 -16.23 -7.67 -27.96
C GLY A 38 -17.64 -7.11 -28.30
N LYS A 39 -18.16 -6.20 -27.46
CA LYS A 39 -19.52 -5.62 -27.60
C LYS A 39 -19.54 -4.10 -27.53
N SER A 40 -18.40 -3.49 -27.26
CA SER A 40 -18.25 -2.06 -27.01
C SER A 40 -17.04 -1.52 -27.76
N SER A 41 -17.09 -0.25 -28.11
CA SER A 41 -16.02 0.42 -28.84
C SER A 41 -15.19 1.31 -27.91
N LEU A 42 -13.91 1.36 -28.16
CA LEU A 42 -12.99 2.36 -27.64
C LEU A 42 -13.22 3.69 -28.39
N TYR A 43 -13.42 4.78 -27.69
CA TYR A 43 -13.60 6.05 -28.37
C TYR A 43 -12.59 7.13 -27.98
N LEU A 44 -11.92 6.99 -26.85
CA LEU A 44 -10.92 7.98 -26.41
C LEU A 44 -9.79 7.25 -25.69
N ILE A 45 -8.56 7.61 -25.99
CA ILE A 45 -7.38 7.31 -25.17
C ILE A 45 -6.72 8.63 -24.80
N GLY A 46 -6.48 8.81 -23.52
CA GLY A 46 -5.61 9.86 -23.00
C GLY A 46 -4.28 9.31 -22.53
N ALA A 47 -3.24 10.08 -22.72
CA ALA A 47 -1.89 9.78 -22.25
C ALA A 47 -1.25 11.02 -21.65
N LEU A 48 -0.60 10.85 -20.50
CA LEU A 48 0.10 11.92 -19.79
C LEU A 48 1.55 11.48 -19.55
N SER A 49 2.50 12.32 -19.87
CA SER A 49 3.94 12.09 -19.66
C SER A 49 4.61 13.32 -19.10
N PHE A 50 5.77 13.13 -18.46
CA PHE A 50 6.59 14.18 -17.87
C PHE A 50 7.91 14.29 -18.66
N ASP A 51 8.32 15.50 -19.05
CA ASP A 51 9.52 15.72 -19.85
C ASP A 51 10.74 16.21 -19.02
N GLY A 52 10.64 16.10 -17.69
CA GLY A 52 11.65 16.62 -16.75
C GLY A 52 11.31 18.02 -16.21
N SER A 53 10.38 18.74 -16.83
CA SER A 53 9.96 20.11 -16.43
C SER A 53 8.45 20.31 -16.43
N GLN A 54 7.76 19.78 -17.41
CA GLN A 54 6.34 19.98 -17.64
C GLN A 54 5.62 18.65 -17.93
N TRP A 55 4.33 18.66 -17.69
CA TRP A 55 3.43 17.58 -18.06
C TRP A 55 2.89 17.79 -19.46
N LYS A 56 2.81 16.72 -20.23
CA LYS A 56 2.28 16.69 -21.58
C LYS A 56 1.12 15.73 -21.64
N LEU A 57 -0.09 16.26 -21.77
CA LEU A 57 -1.31 15.50 -22.02
C LEU A 57 -1.53 15.39 -23.52
N VAL A 58 -1.82 14.19 -23.98
CA VAL A 58 -2.19 13.90 -25.37
C VAL A 58 -3.47 13.07 -25.34
N GLN A 59 -4.44 13.44 -26.18
CA GLN A 59 -5.70 12.72 -26.30
C GLN A 59 -6.00 12.40 -27.77
N TRP A 60 -6.45 11.18 -28.03
CA TRP A 60 -6.92 10.70 -29.32
C TRP A 60 -8.37 10.28 -29.18
N MET A 61 -9.30 10.98 -29.83
CA MET A 61 -10.72 10.71 -29.75
C MET A 61 -11.30 10.35 -31.12
N ALA A 62 -12.00 9.24 -31.20
CA ALA A 62 -12.78 8.87 -32.38
C ALA A 62 -14.03 9.76 -32.50
N GLN A 63 -14.18 10.44 -33.61
CA GLN A 63 -15.40 11.22 -33.93
C GLN A 63 -16.56 10.30 -34.34
N ARG A 64 -16.20 9.12 -34.86
CA ARG A 64 -17.12 8.05 -35.27
C ARG A 64 -16.56 6.70 -34.86
N PHE A 65 -17.41 5.72 -34.67
CA PHE A 65 -17.02 4.36 -34.30
C PHE A 65 -15.96 3.72 -35.21
N LEU A 66 -16.01 4.06 -36.52
CA LEU A 66 -15.05 3.55 -37.51
C LEU A 66 -13.60 4.07 -37.34
N GLU A 67 -13.38 5.03 -36.48
CA GLU A 67 -12.04 5.61 -36.23
C GLU A 67 -11.30 4.94 -35.05
N GLU A 68 -11.86 3.92 -34.42
CA GLU A 68 -11.26 3.18 -33.32
C GLU A 68 -9.85 2.66 -33.67
N GLU A 69 -9.68 2.07 -34.86
CA GLU A 69 -8.38 1.60 -35.32
C GLU A 69 -7.35 2.71 -35.39
N GLN A 70 -7.73 3.92 -35.82
CA GLN A 70 -6.82 5.06 -35.93
C GLN A 70 -6.35 5.51 -34.55
N VAL A 71 -7.26 5.52 -33.55
CA VAL A 71 -6.95 5.85 -32.16
C VAL A 71 -5.95 4.83 -31.59
N LEU A 72 -6.20 3.53 -31.77
CA LEU A 72 -5.34 2.46 -31.32
C LEU A 72 -3.93 2.54 -31.94
N ARG A 73 -3.83 2.74 -33.27
CA ARG A 73 -2.54 2.85 -33.95
C ARG A 73 -1.73 4.08 -33.48
N ALA A 74 -2.39 5.22 -33.30
CA ALA A 74 -1.74 6.43 -32.81
C ALA A 74 -1.20 6.25 -31.38
N PHE A 75 -1.96 5.65 -30.50
CA PHE A 75 -1.53 5.36 -29.13
C PHE A 75 -0.42 4.31 -29.09
N THR A 76 -0.53 3.23 -29.87
CA THR A 76 0.51 2.19 -29.97
C THR A 76 1.87 2.79 -30.39
N ALA A 77 1.86 3.66 -31.40
CA ALA A 77 3.05 4.36 -31.85
C ALA A 77 3.63 5.28 -30.74
N TYR A 78 2.74 5.95 -30.01
CA TYR A 78 3.15 6.82 -28.91
C TYR A 78 3.78 6.06 -27.73
N CYS A 79 3.34 4.84 -27.44
CA CYS A 79 3.89 3.99 -26.39
C CYS A 79 5.35 3.61 -26.62
N ALA A 80 5.88 3.67 -27.85
CA ALA A 80 7.23 3.25 -28.19
C ALA A 80 8.34 4.06 -27.48
N GLU A 81 8.03 5.25 -26.99
CA GLU A 81 8.97 6.13 -26.30
C GLU A 81 9.07 5.81 -24.79
N TYR A 82 8.21 4.91 -24.27
CA TYR A 82 8.05 4.66 -22.84
C TYR A 82 8.31 3.19 -22.49
N ASP A 83 8.62 2.90 -21.22
CA ASP A 83 8.86 1.53 -20.73
C ASP A 83 7.99 1.17 -19.52
N THR A 84 7.30 2.13 -18.94
CA THR A 84 6.48 1.92 -17.74
C THR A 84 5.12 2.61 -17.91
N LEU A 85 4.05 1.83 -17.78
CA LEU A 85 2.67 2.30 -17.75
C LEU A 85 2.25 2.59 -16.31
N VAL A 86 1.63 3.74 -16.08
CA VAL A 86 1.00 4.11 -14.80
C VAL A 86 -0.46 4.38 -15.06
N HIS A 87 -1.33 3.74 -14.29
CA HIS A 87 -2.78 3.83 -14.52
C HIS A 87 -3.57 3.52 -13.24
N PHE A 88 -4.86 3.76 -13.29
CA PHE A 88 -5.77 3.46 -12.21
C PHE A 88 -6.74 2.34 -12.60
N ASN A 89 -6.55 1.12 -12.08
CA ASN A 89 -7.31 -0.10 -12.40
C ASN A 89 -7.08 -0.66 -13.83
N GLY A 90 -6.09 -0.17 -14.54
CA GLY A 90 -5.85 -0.53 -15.93
C GLY A 90 -5.44 -1.98 -16.16
N ASP A 91 -4.81 -2.64 -15.19
CA ASP A 91 -4.47 -4.08 -15.28
C ASP A 91 -5.71 -4.97 -15.42
N THR A 92 -6.84 -4.53 -14.88
CA THR A 92 -8.11 -5.28 -14.91
C THR A 92 -9.05 -4.83 -16.01
N PHE A 93 -8.91 -3.61 -16.49
CA PHE A 93 -9.84 -3.07 -17.50
C PHE A 93 -9.13 -2.54 -18.74
N ASP A 94 -8.35 -1.48 -18.66
CA ASP A 94 -7.81 -0.74 -19.80
C ASP A 94 -6.90 -1.61 -20.67
N ILE A 95 -5.90 -2.26 -20.06
CA ILE A 95 -4.93 -3.09 -20.78
C ILE A 95 -5.60 -4.29 -21.48
N PRO A 96 -6.43 -5.09 -20.79
CA PRO A 96 -7.18 -6.17 -21.45
C PRO A 96 -8.11 -5.68 -22.55
N PHE A 97 -8.79 -4.55 -22.35
CA PHE A 97 -9.68 -3.96 -23.34
C PHE A 97 -8.92 -3.54 -24.59
N LEU A 98 -7.82 -2.78 -24.42
CA LEU A 98 -6.95 -2.35 -25.52
C LEU A 98 -6.36 -3.53 -26.31
N LYS A 99 -5.87 -4.57 -25.62
CA LYS A 99 -5.37 -5.79 -26.26
C LYS A 99 -6.44 -6.50 -27.09
N ALA A 100 -7.64 -6.59 -26.56
CA ALA A 100 -8.75 -7.24 -27.26
C ALA A 100 -9.21 -6.44 -28.48
N CYS A 101 -9.31 -5.11 -28.39
CA CYS A 101 -9.60 -4.25 -29.54
C CYS A 101 -8.49 -4.30 -30.58
N ALA A 102 -7.22 -4.20 -30.18
CA ALA A 102 -6.07 -4.26 -31.08
C ALA A 102 -6.02 -5.59 -31.87
N GLY A 103 -6.38 -6.71 -31.22
CA GLY A 103 -6.47 -8.02 -31.84
C GLY A 103 -7.45 -8.06 -33.02
N GLN A 104 -8.55 -7.29 -32.99
CA GLN A 104 -9.51 -7.20 -34.10
C GLN A 104 -8.92 -6.56 -35.36
N TYR A 105 -7.90 -5.72 -35.19
CA TYR A 105 -7.20 -5.01 -36.26
C TYR A 105 -5.83 -5.59 -36.60
N ASN A 106 -5.51 -6.79 -36.07
CA ASN A 106 -4.17 -7.41 -36.20
C ASN A 106 -3.02 -6.48 -35.74
N LEU A 107 -3.27 -5.67 -34.73
CA LEU A 107 -2.30 -4.76 -34.15
C LEU A 107 -1.73 -5.35 -32.84
N SER A 108 -0.40 -5.36 -32.71
CA SER A 108 0.27 -5.77 -31.49
C SER A 108 0.50 -4.56 -30.57
N MET A 109 0.08 -4.66 -29.33
CA MET A 109 0.35 -3.64 -28.30
C MET A 109 1.67 -3.95 -27.59
N PRO A 110 2.49 -2.94 -27.22
CA PRO A 110 3.80 -3.15 -26.60
C PRO A 110 3.75 -3.52 -25.12
N PHE A 111 2.59 -3.68 -24.52
CA PHE A 111 2.37 -3.78 -23.07
C PHE A 111 3.07 -4.97 -22.40
N ASP A 112 3.33 -6.08 -23.13
CA ASP A 112 4.02 -7.23 -22.58
C ASP A 112 5.53 -6.97 -22.34
N GLN A 113 6.05 -5.88 -22.90
CA GLN A 113 7.43 -5.45 -22.77
C GLN A 113 7.59 -4.25 -21.83
N MET A 114 6.47 -3.72 -21.31
CA MET A 114 6.42 -2.56 -20.43
C MET A 114 6.12 -2.98 -18.98
N ASN A 115 6.69 -2.27 -18.03
CA ASN A 115 6.27 -2.39 -16.64
C ASN A 115 4.86 -1.80 -16.47
N SER A 116 4.06 -2.42 -15.61
CA SER A 116 2.71 -1.93 -15.30
C SER A 116 2.60 -1.57 -13.82
N ILE A 117 2.20 -0.34 -13.53
CA ILE A 117 1.97 0.19 -12.20
C ILE A 117 0.49 0.55 -12.07
N ASP A 118 -0.27 -0.35 -11.46
CA ASP A 118 -1.69 -0.13 -11.16
C ASP A 118 -1.85 0.55 -9.79
N LEU A 119 -2.19 1.83 -9.80
CA LEU A 119 -2.36 2.63 -8.59
C LEU A 119 -3.47 2.08 -7.68
N LEU A 120 -4.55 1.54 -8.24
CA LEU A 120 -5.60 0.92 -7.45
C LEU A 120 -5.08 -0.28 -6.64
N LYS A 121 -4.22 -1.11 -7.24
CA LYS A 121 -3.58 -2.23 -6.54
C LYS A 121 -2.67 -1.76 -5.41
N GLN A 122 -1.94 -0.65 -5.63
CA GLN A 122 -1.07 -0.07 -4.60
C GLN A 122 -1.86 0.53 -3.43
N ILE A 123 -3.02 1.14 -3.72
CA ILE A 123 -3.85 1.84 -2.73
C ILE A 123 -4.79 0.88 -1.97
N ARG A 124 -5.17 -0.22 -2.59
CA ARG A 124 -6.15 -1.18 -2.01
C ARG A 124 -5.83 -1.62 -0.58
N PRO A 125 -4.59 -1.96 -0.20
CA PRO A 125 -4.23 -2.30 1.18
C PRO A 125 -4.45 -1.15 2.16
N LEU A 126 -4.38 0.10 1.69
CA LEU A 126 -4.51 1.30 2.51
C LEU A 126 -5.96 1.69 2.80
N LYS A 127 -6.96 1.03 2.17
CA LYS A 127 -8.38 1.40 2.27
C LYS A 127 -8.85 1.55 3.72
N SER A 128 -8.56 0.56 4.54
CA SER A 128 -8.97 0.56 5.96
C SER A 128 -8.20 1.59 6.77
N LEU A 129 -6.88 1.67 6.55
CA LEU A 129 -6.00 2.60 7.24
C LEU A 129 -6.41 4.07 7.00
N LEU A 130 -6.71 4.42 5.75
CA LEU A 130 -7.12 5.77 5.36
C LEU A 130 -8.64 6.00 5.52
N SER A 131 -9.37 5.01 6.04
CA SER A 131 -10.83 5.08 6.21
C SER A 131 -11.56 5.49 4.92
N LEU A 132 -11.09 4.98 3.76
CA LEU A 132 -11.70 5.29 2.48
C LEU A 132 -13.04 4.56 2.34
N GLU A 133 -14.10 5.30 2.00
CA GLU A 133 -15.44 4.75 1.76
C GLU A 133 -15.42 3.64 0.70
N ASN A 134 -14.74 3.93 -0.41
CA ASN A 134 -14.53 3.00 -1.51
C ASN A 134 -13.18 3.29 -2.18
N LEU A 135 -12.85 2.53 -3.24
CA LEU A 135 -11.59 2.65 -3.98
C LEU A 135 -11.77 3.28 -5.36
N LYS A 136 -12.77 4.15 -5.56
CA LYS A 136 -12.94 4.91 -6.80
C LYS A 136 -11.94 6.06 -6.86
N LEU A 137 -11.48 6.42 -8.06
CA LEU A 137 -10.56 7.54 -8.30
C LEU A 137 -11.04 8.83 -7.60
N LYS A 138 -12.28 9.23 -7.85
CA LYS A 138 -12.92 10.42 -7.23
C LYS A 138 -13.00 10.38 -5.69
N THR A 139 -12.97 9.19 -5.07
CA THR A 139 -12.93 9.07 -3.60
C THR A 139 -11.53 9.38 -3.06
N ILE A 140 -10.50 8.94 -3.76
CA ILE A 140 -9.11 9.19 -3.39
C ILE A 140 -8.75 10.66 -3.65
N GLU A 141 -9.19 11.22 -4.77
CA GLU A 141 -9.07 12.65 -5.08
C GLU A 141 -9.68 13.50 -3.95
N ARG A 142 -10.91 13.18 -3.52
CA ARG A 142 -11.58 13.88 -2.41
C ARG A 142 -10.82 13.72 -1.09
N PHE A 143 -10.28 12.54 -0.81
CA PHE A 143 -9.44 12.32 0.37
C PHE A 143 -8.22 13.24 0.38
N LEU A 144 -7.58 13.42 -0.77
CA LEU A 144 -6.40 14.27 -0.97
C LEU A 144 -6.74 15.75 -1.23
N LYS A 145 -8.03 16.12 -1.26
CA LYS A 145 -8.50 17.48 -1.61
C LYS A 145 -8.05 17.92 -2.99
N ILE A 146 -8.04 17.01 -3.95
CA ILE A 146 -7.80 17.33 -5.37
C ILE A 146 -9.13 17.78 -5.96
N ASP A 147 -9.15 18.97 -6.51
CA ASP A 147 -10.33 19.57 -7.13
C ASP A 147 -10.61 18.95 -8.50
N ARG A 148 -11.90 18.96 -8.89
CA ARG A 148 -12.40 18.41 -10.13
C ARG A 148 -13.58 19.21 -10.64
N GLU A 149 -13.56 19.60 -11.91
CA GLU A 149 -14.67 20.31 -12.56
C GLU A 149 -15.71 19.32 -13.11
N ASP A 150 -15.24 18.18 -13.65
CA ASP A 150 -16.10 17.16 -14.22
C ASP A 150 -16.98 16.48 -13.16
N GLN A 151 -18.29 16.47 -13.42
CA GLN A 151 -19.30 15.87 -12.54
C GLN A 151 -19.82 14.52 -13.06
N TYR A 152 -19.51 14.17 -14.31
CA TYR A 152 -20.06 12.96 -14.96
C TYR A 152 -19.37 11.69 -14.43
N THR A 153 -20.11 10.61 -14.54
CA THR A 153 -19.57 9.25 -14.39
C THR A 153 -19.27 8.67 -15.76
N GLY A 154 -18.32 7.73 -15.87
CA GLY A 154 -18.02 7.05 -17.14
C GLY A 154 -19.26 6.42 -17.80
N GLY A 155 -20.24 5.96 -17.00
CA GLY A 155 -21.51 5.42 -17.54
C GLY A 155 -22.38 6.48 -18.23
N GLU A 156 -22.44 7.69 -17.71
CA GLU A 156 -23.15 8.83 -18.30
C GLU A 156 -22.49 9.29 -19.58
N LEU A 157 -21.17 9.27 -19.64
CA LEU A 157 -20.39 9.66 -20.82
C LEU A 157 -20.62 8.75 -22.03
N ILE A 158 -21.02 7.49 -21.83
CA ILE A 158 -21.44 6.61 -22.93
C ILE A 158 -22.60 7.23 -23.71
N SER A 159 -23.59 7.81 -23.02
CA SER A 159 -24.72 8.48 -23.65
C SER A 159 -24.31 9.79 -24.33
N VAL A 160 -23.40 10.54 -23.69
CA VAL A 160 -22.81 11.76 -24.25
C VAL A 160 -22.07 11.46 -25.55
N TYR A 161 -21.21 10.41 -25.57
CA TYR A 161 -20.49 10.03 -26.79
C TYR A 161 -21.41 9.58 -27.91
N LYS A 162 -22.46 8.75 -27.65
CA LYS A 162 -23.44 8.36 -28.63
C LYS A 162 -24.17 9.57 -29.25
N THR A 163 -24.52 10.55 -28.45
CA THR A 163 -25.10 11.81 -28.91
C THR A 163 -24.10 12.60 -29.76
N TYR A 164 -22.86 12.67 -29.29
CA TYR A 164 -21.78 13.35 -30.02
C TYR A 164 -21.57 12.76 -31.42
N THR A 165 -21.56 11.43 -31.59
CA THR A 165 -21.35 10.81 -32.91
C THR A 165 -22.40 11.22 -33.94
N ASN A 166 -23.60 11.61 -33.49
CA ASN A 166 -24.69 12.05 -34.37
C ASN A 166 -24.68 13.55 -34.67
N HIS A 167 -24.32 14.37 -33.68
CA HIS A 167 -24.44 15.82 -33.75
C HIS A 167 -23.11 16.56 -33.86
N GLN A 168 -21.99 15.93 -33.45
CA GLN A 168 -20.65 16.48 -33.44
C GLN A 168 -20.56 17.88 -32.76
N SER A 169 -21.33 18.06 -31.67
CA SER A 169 -21.35 19.30 -30.88
C SER A 169 -20.00 19.53 -30.20
N GLU A 170 -19.50 20.76 -30.28
CA GLU A 170 -18.28 21.17 -29.57
C GLU A 170 -18.42 21.04 -28.04
N GLU A 171 -19.62 21.31 -27.50
CA GLU A 171 -19.89 21.16 -26.07
C GLU A 171 -19.75 19.70 -25.62
N LEU A 172 -20.36 18.76 -26.35
CA LEU A 172 -20.27 17.33 -26.02
C LEU A 172 -18.83 16.83 -26.17
N LYS A 173 -18.11 17.29 -27.20
CA LYS A 173 -16.69 16.99 -27.37
C LYS A 173 -15.88 17.47 -26.17
N HIS A 174 -16.12 18.69 -25.72
CA HIS A 174 -15.44 19.27 -24.57
C HIS A 174 -15.66 18.46 -23.30
N LEU A 175 -16.90 18.05 -23.02
CA LEU A 175 -17.23 17.21 -21.88
C LEU A 175 -16.48 15.86 -21.89
N LEU A 176 -16.42 15.18 -23.04
CA LEU A 176 -15.73 13.92 -23.20
C LEU A 176 -14.21 14.06 -22.96
N LEU A 177 -13.61 15.07 -23.58
CA LEU A 177 -12.18 15.34 -23.43
C LEU A 177 -11.83 15.80 -22.01
N LEU A 178 -12.67 16.63 -21.38
CA LEU A 178 -12.45 17.14 -20.02
C LEU A 178 -12.43 16.00 -19.01
N HIS A 179 -13.37 15.05 -19.06
CA HIS A 179 -13.42 13.91 -18.13
C HIS A 179 -12.11 13.13 -18.15
N ASN A 180 -11.71 12.63 -19.31
CA ASN A 180 -10.47 11.88 -19.46
C ASN A 180 -9.22 12.72 -19.14
N ALA A 181 -9.24 14.03 -19.47
CA ALA A 181 -8.16 14.94 -19.14
C ALA A 181 -7.98 15.06 -17.62
N GLU A 182 -9.07 15.16 -16.85
CA GLU A 182 -9.01 15.27 -15.40
C GLU A 182 -8.64 13.95 -14.74
N ASP A 183 -9.11 12.79 -15.23
CA ASP A 183 -8.68 11.50 -14.76
C ASP A 183 -7.15 11.35 -14.84
N LEU A 184 -6.53 11.92 -15.90
CA LEU A 184 -5.08 11.91 -16.07
C LEU A 184 -4.35 13.02 -15.31
N LYS A 185 -4.82 14.27 -15.39
CA LYS A 185 -4.17 15.41 -14.73
C LYS A 185 -4.16 15.30 -13.21
N ASN A 186 -5.10 14.58 -12.65
CA ASN A 186 -5.21 14.33 -11.22
C ASN A 186 -4.32 13.16 -10.73
N LEU A 187 -3.78 12.32 -11.62
CA LEU A 187 -2.87 11.23 -11.22
C LEU A 187 -1.55 11.72 -10.58
N PRO A 188 -0.83 12.73 -11.11
CA PRO A 188 0.38 13.23 -10.47
C PRO A 188 0.20 13.68 -9.01
N PRO A 189 -0.76 14.55 -8.66
CA PRO A 189 -0.99 14.90 -7.26
C PRO A 189 -1.53 13.71 -6.44
N LEU A 190 -2.31 12.79 -7.05
CA LEU A 190 -2.84 11.59 -6.39
C LEU A 190 -1.73 10.63 -5.98
N LEU A 191 -0.61 10.58 -6.67
CA LEU A 191 0.54 9.74 -6.28
C LEU A 191 0.99 9.97 -4.84
N SER A 192 0.71 11.14 -4.26
CA SER A 192 1.05 11.46 -2.86
C SER A 192 0.42 10.46 -1.86
N VAL A 193 -0.66 9.76 -2.24
CA VAL A 193 -1.26 8.70 -1.41
C VAL A 193 -0.28 7.54 -1.18
N LEU A 194 0.69 7.33 -2.07
CA LEU A 194 1.69 6.26 -1.95
C LEU A 194 2.65 6.48 -0.78
N PHE A 195 2.79 7.70 -0.25
CA PHE A 195 3.55 7.93 0.98
C PHE A 195 3.04 7.08 2.15
N TYR A 196 1.74 6.82 2.23
CA TYR A 196 1.21 5.93 3.28
C TYR A 196 1.64 4.46 3.10
N LYS A 197 1.82 4.01 1.86
CA LYS A 197 2.39 2.68 1.57
C LYS A 197 3.87 2.65 1.95
N ASP A 198 4.59 3.73 1.64
CA ASP A 198 6.03 3.85 1.90
C ASP A 198 6.38 3.88 3.38
N LEU A 199 5.40 4.14 4.28
CA LEU A 199 5.60 4.04 5.72
C LEU A 199 6.14 2.67 6.16
N SER A 200 5.76 1.61 5.46
CA SER A 200 6.23 0.24 5.74
C SER A 200 7.75 0.05 5.55
N GLU A 201 8.37 0.90 4.75
CA GLU A 201 9.81 0.89 4.43
C GLU A 201 10.51 2.19 4.85
N CYS A 202 9.75 3.14 5.42
CA CYS A 202 10.25 4.46 5.79
C CYS A 202 11.30 4.35 6.88
N LYS A 203 12.41 5.05 6.68
CA LYS A 203 13.36 5.31 7.76
C LYS A 203 12.74 6.33 8.72
N LEU A 204 12.57 5.93 9.96
CA LEU A 204 12.08 6.79 11.03
C LEU A 204 13.18 7.07 12.06
N THR A 205 13.00 8.15 12.79
CA THR A 205 13.91 8.61 13.83
C THR A 205 13.11 8.90 15.09
N VAL A 206 13.32 8.15 16.16
CA VAL A 206 12.67 8.40 17.45
C VAL A 206 13.16 9.73 18.03
N LEU A 207 12.24 10.64 18.35
CA LEU A 207 12.50 11.95 18.94
C LEU A 207 12.37 11.91 20.47
N SER A 208 11.30 11.27 20.96
CA SER A 208 11.03 11.11 22.38
C SER A 208 10.31 9.80 22.67
N CYS A 209 10.44 9.35 23.91
CA CYS A 209 9.76 8.19 24.44
C CYS A 209 9.28 8.51 25.87
N VAL A 210 7.99 8.38 26.12
CA VAL A 210 7.37 8.64 27.44
C VAL A 210 6.65 7.38 27.90
N GLN A 211 7.09 6.82 29.02
CA GLN A 211 6.45 5.67 29.65
C GLN A 211 5.55 6.15 30.79
N THR A 212 4.32 5.64 30.82
CA THR A 212 3.40 5.69 31.95
C THR A 212 3.28 4.30 32.58
N GLU A 213 2.36 4.12 33.54
CA GLU A 213 2.09 2.80 34.13
C GLU A 213 1.57 1.80 33.08
N ASP A 214 0.67 2.23 32.20
CA ASP A 214 -0.07 1.36 31.28
C ASP A 214 0.27 1.59 29.80
N THR A 215 1.02 2.65 29.46
CA THR A 215 1.27 3.00 28.05
C THR A 215 2.69 3.47 27.81
N LEU A 216 3.15 3.24 26.58
CA LEU A 216 4.36 3.82 26.01
C LEU A 216 3.98 4.71 24.82
N GLN A 217 4.32 5.98 24.91
CA GLN A 217 4.16 6.96 23.84
C GLN A 217 5.51 7.23 23.19
N ILE A 218 5.58 7.11 21.87
CA ILE A 218 6.78 7.32 21.08
C ILE A 218 6.50 8.36 20.02
N ALA A 219 7.25 9.45 20.01
CA ALA A 219 7.21 10.45 18.93
C ALA A 219 8.37 10.24 17.97
N CYS A 220 8.09 10.25 16.68
CA CYS A 220 9.07 9.99 15.61
C CYS A 220 9.02 11.04 14.51
N GLN A 221 10.17 11.25 13.88
CA GLN A 221 10.34 11.97 12.64
C GLN A 221 10.40 10.96 11.48
N LEU A 222 9.62 11.19 10.43
CA LEU A 222 9.65 10.45 9.17
C LEU A 222 10.58 11.12 8.16
N ALA A 223 11.03 10.37 7.16
CA ALA A 223 11.85 10.90 6.07
C ALA A 223 11.06 11.73 5.03
N PHE A 224 9.73 11.76 5.13
CA PHE A 224 8.82 12.49 4.23
C PHE A 224 7.55 12.88 4.97
N ALA A 225 6.84 13.88 4.44
CA ALA A 225 5.53 14.28 4.94
C ALA A 225 4.41 13.51 4.24
N VAL A 226 3.38 13.10 4.98
CA VAL A 226 2.15 12.55 4.41
C VAL A 226 1.23 13.67 3.91
N PRO A 227 0.42 13.45 2.87
CA PRO A 227 -0.38 14.50 2.26
C PRO A 227 -1.57 14.97 3.12
N LYS A 228 -1.96 14.16 4.10
CA LYS A 228 -3.09 14.46 5.00
C LYS A 228 -2.88 13.78 6.34
N ASP A 229 -3.18 14.50 7.42
CA ASP A 229 -3.15 13.96 8.77
C ASP A 229 -4.13 12.80 8.93
N THR A 230 -3.69 11.76 9.61
CA THR A 230 -4.45 10.50 9.69
C THR A 230 -4.19 9.81 11.02
N CYS A 231 -5.26 9.33 11.64
CA CYS A 231 -5.21 8.43 12.80
C CYS A 231 -5.66 7.03 12.40
N PHE A 232 -4.93 6.02 12.84
CA PHE A 232 -5.29 4.63 12.61
C PHE A 232 -4.78 3.73 13.73
N SER A 233 -5.24 2.48 13.77
CA SER A 233 -4.77 1.48 14.72
C SER A 233 -4.24 0.26 14.00
N LEU A 234 -3.13 -0.27 14.48
CA LEU A 234 -2.56 -1.55 14.03
C LEU A 234 -2.42 -2.45 15.25
N SER A 235 -3.16 -3.57 15.25
CA SER A 235 -3.24 -4.46 16.42
C SER A 235 -3.71 -3.69 17.65
N SER A 236 -2.89 -3.62 18.70
CA SER A 236 -3.17 -2.91 19.95
C SER A 236 -2.60 -1.48 20.00
N ALA A 237 -1.87 -1.04 18.98
CA ALA A 237 -1.22 0.26 18.95
C ALA A 237 -2.07 1.29 18.19
N SER A 238 -2.05 2.54 18.67
CA SER A 238 -2.67 3.70 18.02
C SER A 238 -1.60 4.60 17.42
N PHE A 239 -1.84 5.01 16.17
CA PHE A 239 -0.92 5.82 15.37
C PHE A 239 -1.59 7.13 15.00
N HIS A 240 -0.87 8.22 15.13
CA HIS A 240 -1.26 9.54 14.67
C HIS A 240 -0.14 10.09 13.77
N LEU A 241 -0.51 10.38 12.52
CA LEU A 241 0.37 10.98 11.50
C LEU A 241 -0.04 12.41 11.27
N GLU A 242 0.90 13.34 11.42
CA GLU A 242 0.76 14.76 11.13
C GLU A 242 2.00 15.23 10.37
N ALA A 243 1.81 15.56 9.08
CA ALA A 243 2.91 15.90 8.18
C ALA A 243 4.02 14.81 8.20
N ASP A 244 5.21 15.13 8.68
CA ASP A 244 6.36 14.22 8.81
C ASP A 244 6.57 13.71 10.25
N HIS A 245 5.58 13.89 11.13
CA HIS A 245 5.57 13.43 12.50
C HIS A 245 4.67 12.21 12.66
N LEU A 246 5.14 11.24 13.44
CA LEU A 246 4.41 10.03 13.79
C LEU A 246 4.43 9.86 15.30
N ASP A 247 3.25 9.98 15.93
CA ASP A 247 3.05 9.64 17.32
C ASP A 247 2.40 8.26 17.44
N VAL A 248 2.99 7.40 18.25
CA VAL A 248 2.49 6.04 18.47
C VAL A 248 2.29 5.78 19.96
N THR A 249 1.13 5.23 20.29
CA THR A 249 0.83 4.80 21.66
C THR A 249 0.65 3.29 21.68
N PHE A 250 1.46 2.61 22.50
CA PHE A 250 1.37 1.18 22.77
C PHE A 250 0.84 0.93 24.19
N PRO A 251 -0.03 -0.06 24.40
CA PRO A 251 -0.30 -0.55 25.74
C PRO A 251 0.95 -1.28 26.28
N LEU A 252 1.21 -1.12 27.57
CA LEU A 252 2.24 -1.87 28.28
C LEU A 252 1.58 -2.97 29.12
N TYR A 253 2.25 -4.10 29.19
CA TYR A 253 1.89 -5.19 30.11
C TYR A 253 2.98 -5.33 31.17
N THR A 254 2.62 -5.13 32.43
CA THR A 254 3.54 -5.33 33.55
C THR A 254 3.13 -6.56 34.35
N GLY A 255 4.04 -7.50 34.51
CA GLY A 255 3.76 -8.74 35.22
C GLY A 255 4.70 -9.88 34.86
N LYS A 256 4.23 -11.12 35.03
CA LYS A 256 4.96 -12.34 34.73
C LYS A 256 4.45 -13.00 33.45
N LEU A 257 5.35 -13.25 32.50
CA LEU A 257 5.08 -14.00 31.29
C LEU A 257 6.01 -15.19 31.15
N ARG A 258 5.62 -16.16 30.33
CA ARG A 258 6.40 -17.36 30.06
C ARG A 258 7.23 -17.23 28.79
N TYR A 259 8.50 -17.54 28.89
CA TYR A 259 9.35 -17.84 27.75
C TYR A 259 9.35 -19.34 27.49
N PHE A 260 8.86 -19.79 26.34
CA PHE A 260 8.79 -21.20 25.95
C PHE A 260 10.03 -21.58 25.14
N TYR A 261 10.80 -22.53 25.64
CA TYR A 261 12.02 -23.03 25.00
C TYR A 261 11.67 -23.79 23.71
N PRO A 262 12.26 -23.43 22.53
CA PRO A 262 11.97 -24.09 21.27
C PRO A 262 12.44 -25.55 21.25
N ASN A 263 13.52 -25.88 21.96
CA ASN A 263 14.12 -27.21 22.09
C ASN A 263 13.62 -27.97 23.32
N TYR A 264 12.32 -27.97 23.57
CA TYR A 264 11.68 -28.52 24.76
C TYR A 264 12.17 -29.93 25.17
N ARG A 265 12.64 -30.75 24.21
CA ARG A 265 13.18 -32.11 24.47
C ARG A 265 14.45 -32.14 25.32
N GLU A 266 15.12 -31.00 25.43
CA GLU A 266 16.32 -30.84 26.26
C GLU A 266 15.99 -30.41 27.70
N TYR A 267 14.69 -30.37 28.07
CA TYR A 267 14.25 -29.88 29.36
C TYR A 267 13.42 -30.86 30.15
N TYR A 268 13.43 -30.72 31.47
CA TYR A 268 12.54 -31.33 32.41
C TYR A 268 11.72 -30.24 33.11
N TYR A 269 10.42 -30.48 33.23
CA TYR A 269 9.50 -29.63 33.96
C TYR A 269 9.48 -30.02 35.43
N LEU A 270 9.51 -29.05 36.32
CA LEU A 270 9.42 -29.18 37.76
C LEU A 270 8.01 -28.75 38.20
N PRO A 271 7.11 -29.74 38.54
CA PRO A 271 5.70 -29.38 38.78
C PRO A 271 5.45 -28.56 40.05
N LEU A 272 6.32 -28.61 41.04
CA LEU A 272 6.18 -27.87 42.29
C LEU A 272 6.63 -26.40 42.12
N GLU A 273 7.65 -26.19 41.30
CA GLU A 273 8.27 -24.88 41.05
C GLU A 273 7.66 -24.16 39.83
N ASP A 274 6.90 -24.90 39.03
CA ASP A 274 6.20 -24.41 37.84
C ASP A 274 7.11 -23.75 36.78
N TYR A 275 8.26 -24.39 36.48
CA TYR A 275 9.16 -24.01 35.39
C TYR A 275 9.97 -25.20 34.90
N ALA A 276 10.68 -25.03 33.79
CA ALA A 276 11.52 -26.08 33.22
C ALA A 276 13.00 -25.78 33.38
N ILE A 277 13.78 -26.83 33.62
CA ILE A 277 15.25 -26.78 33.70
C ILE A 277 15.87 -27.68 32.63
N HIS A 278 17.03 -27.26 32.13
CA HIS A 278 17.77 -28.02 31.15
C HIS A 278 18.23 -29.37 31.73
N LYS A 279 18.20 -30.45 30.92
CA LYS A 279 18.49 -31.83 31.35
C LYS A 279 19.85 -31.98 32.05
N LYS A 280 20.86 -31.17 31.72
CA LYS A 280 22.16 -31.18 32.41
C LYS A 280 22.06 -30.76 33.89
N VAL A 281 21.12 -29.89 34.22
CA VAL A 281 20.83 -29.50 35.60
C VAL A 281 19.89 -30.45 36.27
N ALA A 282 18.90 -30.93 35.52
CA ALA A 282 17.87 -31.85 35.99
C ALA A 282 18.46 -33.19 36.53
N GLN A 283 19.66 -33.58 36.11
CA GLN A 283 20.31 -34.80 36.63
C GLN A 283 20.53 -34.77 38.15
N PHE A 284 20.63 -33.56 38.77
CA PHE A 284 20.80 -33.37 40.19
C PHE A 284 19.47 -33.26 40.97
N VAL A 285 18.32 -33.33 40.29
CA VAL A 285 16.99 -33.28 40.89
C VAL A 285 16.44 -34.70 41.00
N ASP A 286 15.77 -35.03 42.11
CA ASP A 286 15.12 -36.29 42.32
C ASP A 286 14.18 -36.62 41.13
N PRO A 287 14.28 -37.85 40.53
CA PRO A 287 13.38 -38.26 39.47
C PRO A 287 11.90 -38.17 39.81
N ALA A 288 11.52 -38.30 41.09
CA ALA A 288 10.12 -38.17 41.55
C ALA A 288 9.57 -36.72 41.38
N HIS A 289 10.44 -35.70 41.39
CA HIS A 289 10.09 -34.30 41.34
C HIS A 289 10.27 -33.65 39.96
N ARG A 290 10.64 -34.42 38.94
CA ARG A 290 10.81 -33.93 37.56
C ARG A 290 10.05 -34.78 36.54
N LYS A 291 9.51 -34.13 35.53
CA LYS A 291 8.85 -34.79 34.38
C LYS A 291 9.50 -34.35 33.08
N LYS A 292 9.61 -35.23 32.07
CA LYS A 292 10.04 -34.78 30.73
C LYS A 292 9.16 -33.65 30.27
N ALA A 293 9.78 -32.53 29.86
CA ALA A 293 9.03 -31.39 29.38
C ALA A 293 8.36 -31.67 28.02
N THR A 294 7.22 -31.09 27.81
CA THR A 294 6.51 -31.00 26.53
C THR A 294 6.66 -29.57 25.99
N ALA A 295 6.26 -29.33 24.76
CA ALA A 295 6.25 -27.96 24.23
C ALA A 295 5.45 -26.96 25.09
N LYS A 296 4.44 -27.44 25.82
CA LYS A 296 3.59 -26.63 26.71
C LYS A 296 4.19 -26.42 28.11
N THR A 297 5.10 -27.27 28.54
CA THR A 297 5.67 -27.21 29.89
C THR A 297 7.16 -26.88 29.93
N ALA A 298 7.79 -26.71 28.75
CA ALA A 298 9.18 -26.27 28.64
C ALA A 298 9.28 -24.74 28.64
N TYR A 299 9.07 -24.11 29.80
CA TYR A 299 9.13 -22.67 29.94
C TYR A 299 9.82 -22.23 31.23
N THR A 300 10.19 -20.97 31.23
CA THR A 300 10.57 -20.24 32.45
C THR A 300 9.72 -18.96 32.57
N TRP A 301 9.55 -18.49 33.82
CA TRP A 301 8.89 -17.25 34.11
C TRP A 301 9.86 -16.08 34.02
N GLN A 302 9.40 -14.97 33.45
CA GLN A 302 10.12 -13.71 33.48
C GLN A 302 9.17 -12.62 33.95
N GLU A 303 9.61 -11.80 34.88
CA GLU A 303 8.88 -10.65 35.39
C GLU A 303 9.45 -9.39 34.77
N GLY A 304 8.57 -8.47 34.29
CA GLY A 304 9.01 -7.27 33.63
C GLY A 304 7.88 -6.41 33.09
N CYS A 305 8.26 -5.39 32.33
CA CYS A 305 7.38 -4.54 31.55
C CYS A 305 7.54 -4.89 30.07
N TYR A 306 6.44 -5.14 29.37
CA TYR A 306 6.44 -5.74 28.05
C TYR A 306 5.66 -4.93 27.02
N LEU A 307 6.14 -5.01 25.79
CA LEU A 307 5.48 -4.47 24.60
C LEU A 307 4.80 -5.58 23.80
N PRO A 308 3.57 -5.36 23.30
CA PRO A 308 2.88 -6.33 22.46
C PRO A 308 3.52 -6.45 21.09
N LEU A 309 3.47 -7.62 20.47
CA LEU A 309 3.84 -7.81 19.09
C LEU A 309 2.63 -7.64 18.15
N PRO A 310 2.83 -7.25 16.88
CA PRO A 310 1.74 -7.16 15.92
C PRO A 310 1.02 -8.50 15.77
N ALA A 311 -0.33 -8.45 15.68
CA ALA A 311 -1.15 -9.63 15.48
C ALA A 311 -0.82 -10.37 14.16
N GLY A 312 -1.07 -11.70 14.11
CA GLY A 312 -0.92 -12.51 12.90
C GLY A 312 0.49 -13.07 12.66
N LYS A 313 1.49 -12.75 13.46
CA LYS A 313 2.76 -13.49 13.42
C LYS A 313 2.57 -14.86 14.05
N LYS A 314 3.09 -15.92 13.38
CA LYS A 314 3.18 -17.23 14.01
C LYS A 314 3.91 -17.06 15.34
N ALA A 315 3.44 -17.77 16.38
CA ALA A 315 4.09 -17.78 17.68
C ALA A 315 5.51 -18.35 17.54
N VAL A 316 6.48 -17.45 17.43
CA VAL A 316 7.91 -17.77 17.49
C VAL A 316 8.38 -17.66 18.94
N SER A 317 9.47 -18.33 19.28
CA SER A 317 10.05 -18.22 20.63
C SER A 317 11.03 -17.04 20.73
N GLU A 318 11.56 -16.61 19.59
CA GLU A 318 12.56 -15.54 19.52
C GLU A 318 12.36 -14.74 18.23
N LEU A 319 12.75 -13.48 18.23
CA LEU A 319 12.82 -12.61 17.06
C LEU A 319 14.11 -11.79 17.08
N THR A 320 14.57 -11.35 15.91
CA THR A 320 15.73 -10.47 15.81
C THR A 320 15.27 -9.03 15.65
N LEU A 321 15.69 -8.15 16.56
CA LEU A 321 15.53 -6.70 16.52
C LEU A 321 16.87 -6.02 16.73
N SER A 322 17.19 -4.99 15.97
CA SER A 322 18.44 -4.24 16.07
C SER A 322 19.72 -5.10 16.07
N GLY A 323 19.65 -6.30 15.44
CA GLY A 323 20.76 -7.26 15.42
C GLY A 323 20.86 -8.18 16.65
N GLU A 324 19.98 -8.02 17.62
CA GLU A 324 19.90 -8.86 18.82
C GLU A 324 18.77 -9.87 18.74
N THR A 325 18.96 -11.05 19.31
CA THR A 325 17.94 -12.07 19.48
C THR A 325 17.17 -11.82 20.77
N ILE A 326 15.87 -11.52 20.64
CA ILE A 326 14.98 -11.15 21.74
C ILE A 326 13.98 -12.27 22.01
N PRO A 327 13.85 -12.72 23.28
CA PRO A 327 12.82 -13.69 23.67
C PRO A 327 11.41 -13.15 23.42
N VAL A 328 10.53 -14.01 22.90
CA VAL A 328 9.10 -13.75 22.76
C VAL A 328 8.35 -14.48 23.85
N LEU A 329 7.62 -13.73 24.66
CA LEU A 329 6.92 -14.23 25.84
C LEU A 329 5.40 -14.27 25.62
N ARG A 330 4.72 -15.10 26.38
CA ARG A 330 3.28 -15.30 26.32
C ARG A 330 2.72 -15.68 27.70
N GLU A 331 1.43 -15.45 27.91
CA GLU A 331 0.75 -15.93 29.12
C GLU A 331 0.66 -17.45 29.13
N GLU A 332 0.25 -18.03 27.98
CA GLU A 332 0.16 -19.48 27.78
C GLU A 332 0.75 -19.92 26.44
N TYR A 333 1.06 -21.19 26.31
CA TYR A 333 1.61 -21.74 25.05
C TYR A 333 0.71 -21.48 23.84
N SER A 334 -0.60 -21.51 24.03
CA SER A 334 -1.62 -21.32 23.00
C SER A 334 -2.04 -19.86 22.79
N SER A 335 -1.56 -18.92 23.62
CA SER A 335 -1.89 -17.50 23.50
C SER A 335 -1.48 -16.97 22.12
N ARG A 336 -2.37 -16.20 21.52
CA ARG A 336 -2.11 -15.46 20.27
C ARG A 336 -1.33 -14.19 20.52
N ASP A 337 -1.56 -13.57 21.67
CA ASP A 337 -0.86 -12.37 22.08
C ASP A 337 0.56 -12.72 22.52
N CYS A 338 1.50 -12.07 21.92
CA CYS A 338 2.93 -12.24 22.13
C CYS A 338 3.55 -10.92 22.55
N TYR A 339 4.56 -11.00 23.38
CA TYR A 339 5.18 -9.84 24.00
C TYR A 339 6.70 -9.95 23.95
N ILE A 340 7.35 -8.80 23.98
CA ILE A 340 8.81 -8.67 24.17
C ILE A 340 9.10 -7.75 25.36
N LEU A 341 10.21 -7.97 26.02
CA LEU A 341 10.64 -7.08 27.12
C LEU A 341 10.89 -5.68 26.55
N PHE A 342 10.32 -4.67 27.20
CA PHE A 342 10.54 -3.27 26.83
C PHE A 342 12.01 -2.88 27.09
N GLN A 343 12.61 -2.21 26.13
CA GLN A 343 13.94 -1.62 26.20
C GLN A 343 13.86 -0.16 25.74
N PRO A 344 14.41 0.80 26.47
CA PRO A 344 14.28 2.22 26.17
C PRO A 344 15.25 2.72 25.08
N GLU A 345 16.16 1.88 24.61
CA GLU A 345 17.18 2.25 23.61
C GLU A 345 16.53 2.64 22.29
N ARG A 346 16.97 3.76 21.75
CA ARG A 346 16.45 4.31 20.50
C ARG A 346 16.44 3.32 19.36
N ALA A 347 17.52 2.59 19.14
CA ALA A 347 17.64 1.61 18.06
C ALA A 347 16.62 0.47 18.21
N PHE A 348 16.33 0.04 19.46
CA PHE A 348 15.30 -0.94 19.73
C PHE A 348 13.90 -0.39 19.36
N LEU A 349 13.58 0.84 19.79
CA LEU A 349 12.29 1.47 19.55
C LEU A 349 12.05 1.67 18.04
N GLU A 350 13.04 2.13 17.28
CA GLU A 350 12.97 2.29 15.83
C GLU A 350 12.70 0.95 15.14
N ALA A 351 13.43 -0.11 15.51
CA ALA A 351 13.23 -1.45 14.97
C ALA A 351 11.87 -2.05 15.37
N TYR A 352 11.42 -1.80 16.59
CA TYR A 352 10.12 -2.25 17.09
C TYR A 352 8.95 -1.58 16.34
N LEU A 353 9.00 -0.26 16.16
CA LEU A 353 8.01 0.47 15.36
C LEU A 353 7.93 -0.06 13.92
N GLN A 354 9.09 -0.34 13.33
CA GLN A 354 9.16 -0.89 11.97
C GLN A 354 8.42 -2.23 11.83
N LEU A 355 8.37 -3.06 12.88
CA LEU A 355 7.58 -4.30 12.87
C LEU A 355 6.09 -4.05 12.63
N PHE A 356 5.53 -2.99 13.23
CA PHE A 356 4.12 -2.62 13.06
C PHE A 356 3.88 -2.04 11.67
N LEU A 357 4.70 -1.08 11.24
CA LEU A 357 4.56 -0.44 9.94
C LEU A 357 4.66 -1.46 8.78
N GLN A 358 5.51 -2.48 8.89
CA GLN A 358 5.58 -3.57 7.92
C GLN A 358 4.30 -4.41 7.80
N THR A 359 3.40 -4.35 8.79
CA THR A 359 2.11 -5.03 8.68
C THR A 359 1.11 -4.31 7.78
N MET A 360 1.36 -3.03 7.46
CA MET A 360 0.52 -2.22 6.59
C MET A 360 0.54 -2.65 5.12
N SER A 361 1.62 -3.29 4.69
CA SER A 361 1.82 -3.74 3.30
C SER A 361 1.31 -5.16 3.03
N ARG A 362 0.66 -5.79 4.01
CA ARG A 362 0.05 -7.13 3.91
C ARG A 362 -1.46 -7.07 3.83
#